data_16cfa31fcfade22cea309fb218ea81bb
#
_entry.id   16cfa31fcfade22cea309fb218ea81bb
#
_cell.length_a   1.000
_cell.length_b   1.000
_cell.length_c   1.000
_cell.angle_alpha   90.00
_cell.angle_beta   90.00
_cell.angle_gamma   90.00
#
_symmetry.space_group_name_H-M   'P 1'
#
loop_
_entity.id
_entity.type
_entity.pdbx_description
1 polymer ?
#
loop_
_entity_poly.entity_id
_entity_poly.type
_entity_poly.pdbx_seq_one_letter_code
_entity_poly.pdbx_strand_id
1 'polypeptide(L)'
;MPLKRVSMRVCPGQALAMLTVCLVNFAIPPALAAAAKNRHAMGDVPCSWNVPVEGANHELDVNATIRLLKANHFTCYVQPIEEHSPMAYEDLLHLLPAAQAGGIEVWAVLIPHTEGFSLPYREDFVEWMQELAKLSLKYPALRGVNIDDIDAGGNDRTFTRTYVCKINRAKLSINPKLLFIPTLYDLDREEADRYAGCVDGVWLWWVNLEQNNGLRAFIRNARAVTGGRFPVYAGVYAHSTSWHKQAGPKPEILRTALEIGCRYSDGVIVWQLPLTEDENPWLKIVREFTSGGSSEFAGSCGRGVK
;
A
#
# COMPACT_ATOMS: atom_id res chain seq x y z
N MET A 1 17.75 -40.96 -52.35
CA MET A 1 18.28 -41.77 -51.24
C MET A 1 17.12 -42.28 -50.42
N PRO A 2 16.95 -43.56 -50.19
CA PRO A 2 15.69 -44.13 -49.73
C PRO A 2 15.56 -44.11 -48.17
N LEU A 3 14.30 -43.97 -47.79
CA LEU A 3 13.81 -44.07 -46.39
C LEU A 3 13.95 -45.53 -45.89
N LYS A 4 14.61 -45.69 -44.72
CA LYS A 4 14.63 -46.95 -43.98
C LYS A 4 13.37 -47.08 -43.12
N ARG A 5 12.55 -48.05 -43.41
CA ARG A 5 11.46 -48.55 -42.56
C ARG A 5 12.07 -49.28 -41.36
N VAL A 6 11.66 -48.85 -40.18
CA VAL A 6 11.90 -49.61 -38.92
C VAL A 6 10.65 -50.42 -38.62
N SER A 7 10.81 -51.74 -38.65
CA SER A 7 9.79 -52.71 -38.28
C SER A 7 9.72 -52.87 -36.78
N MET A 8 8.56 -52.54 -36.18
CA MET A 8 8.28 -52.89 -34.77
C MET A 8 7.74 -54.32 -34.70
N ARG A 9 8.45 -55.18 -34.03
CA ARG A 9 7.93 -56.50 -33.59
C ARG A 9 7.10 -56.30 -32.33
N VAL A 10 5.84 -56.70 -32.37
CA VAL A 10 4.95 -56.79 -31.23
C VAL A 10 5.18 -58.13 -30.54
N CYS A 11 5.54 -58.15 -29.28
CA CYS A 11 5.47 -59.33 -28.43
C CYS A 11 4.14 -59.34 -27.68
N PRO A 12 3.41 -60.44 -27.65
CA PRO A 12 2.20 -60.57 -26.87
C PRO A 12 2.52 -61.10 -25.46
N GLY A 13 1.98 -60.48 -24.45
CA GLY A 13 1.88 -61.08 -23.12
C GLY A 13 2.30 -60.14 -22.00
N GLN A 14 1.31 -59.71 -21.27
CA GLN A 14 1.25 -59.64 -19.84
C GLN A 14 0.72 -58.30 -19.24
N ALA A 15 -0.26 -58.54 -18.41
CA ALA A 15 -0.61 -57.78 -17.20
C ALA A 15 -1.22 -56.39 -17.35
N LEU A 16 -2.51 -56.41 -17.11
CA LEU A 16 -3.35 -55.25 -16.73
C LEU A 16 -2.82 -54.62 -15.42
N ALA A 17 -1.99 -53.61 -15.51
CA ALA A 17 -1.63 -52.79 -14.35
C ALA A 17 -2.70 -51.73 -14.19
N MET A 18 -3.53 -51.84 -13.15
CA MET A 18 -4.42 -50.76 -12.71
C MET A 18 -3.58 -49.53 -12.34
N LEU A 19 -3.69 -48.50 -13.16
CA LEU A 19 -3.16 -47.18 -12.83
C LEU A 19 -4.08 -46.55 -11.77
N THR A 20 -3.73 -46.74 -10.51
CA THR A 20 -4.35 -45.99 -9.41
C THR A 20 -3.88 -44.54 -9.54
N VAL A 21 -4.71 -43.67 -10.12
CA VAL A 21 -4.49 -42.21 -10.12
C VAL A 21 -4.71 -41.73 -8.69
N CYS A 22 -3.62 -41.60 -7.93
CA CYS A 22 -3.65 -40.84 -6.69
C CYS A 22 -3.94 -39.36 -7.03
N LEU A 23 -5.20 -38.96 -6.91
CA LEU A 23 -5.59 -37.56 -6.83
C LEU A 23 -4.97 -37.00 -5.53
N VAL A 24 -3.77 -36.43 -5.66
CA VAL A 24 -3.17 -35.62 -4.62
C VAL A 24 -4.02 -34.35 -4.56
N ASN A 25 -4.96 -34.31 -3.64
CA ASN A 25 -5.61 -33.07 -3.26
C ASN A 25 -4.55 -32.14 -2.68
N PHE A 26 -4.04 -31.22 -3.50
CA PHE A 26 -3.28 -30.08 -3.03
C PHE A 26 -4.25 -29.21 -2.21
N ALA A 27 -4.39 -29.50 -0.93
CA ALA A 27 -5.01 -28.58 0.00
C ALA A 27 -4.16 -27.31 -0.01
N ILE A 28 -4.73 -26.21 -0.53
CA ILE A 28 -4.13 -24.87 -0.45
C ILE A 28 -3.86 -24.63 1.05
N PRO A 29 -2.62 -24.32 1.44
CA PRO A 29 -2.30 -24.12 2.84
C PRO A 29 -3.20 -23.02 3.41
N PRO A 30 -3.72 -23.17 4.64
CA PRO A 30 -4.69 -22.23 5.23
C PRO A 30 -4.17 -20.78 5.33
N ALA A 31 -2.85 -20.55 5.24
CA ALA A 31 -2.24 -19.23 5.19
C ALA A 31 -2.61 -18.45 3.91
N LEU A 32 -2.78 -19.11 2.75
CA LEU A 32 -3.24 -18.44 1.53
C LEU A 32 -4.75 -18.11 1.55
N ALA A 33 -5.54 -18.90 2.28
CA ALA A 33 -6.98 -18.62 2.46
C ALA A 33 -7.23 -17.48 3.47
N ALA A 34 -6.32 -17.26 4.43
CA ALA A 34 -6.41 -16.15 5.39
C ALA A 34 -6.09 -14.79 4.74
N ALA A 35 -5.17 -14.73 3.77
CA ALA A 35 -4.87 -13.52 3.02
C ALA A 35 -6.06 -13.00 2.19
N ALA A 36 -6.97 -13.87 1.79
CA ALA A 36 -8.17 -13.48 1.03
C ALA A 36 -9.26 -12.80 1.89
N LYS A 37 -9.21 -12.88 3.22
CA LYS A 37 -10.20 -12.27 4.13
C LYS A 37 -9.85 -10.86 4.62
N ASN A 38 -8.61 -10.42 4.47
CA ASN A 38 -8.17 -9.08 4.91
C ASN A 38 -8.25 -8.02 3.79
N ARG A 39 -9.28 -8.04 2.95
CA ARG A 39 -9.43 -7.13 1.79
C ARG A 39 -9.75 -5.67 2.15
N HIS A 40 -9.83 -5.31 3.41
CA HIS A 40 -10.06 -3.94 3.87
C HIS A 40 -8.90 -3.46 4.74
N ALA A 41 -7.69 -3.46 4.16
CA ALA A 41 -6.49 -3.11 4.90
C ALA A 41 -6.40 -1.63 5.30
N MET A 42 -7.12 -0.73 4.62
CA MET A 42 -7.02 0.72 4.81
C MET A 42 -8.36 1.40 5.11
N GLY A 43 -9.32 0.71 5.73
CA GLY A 43 -10.59 1.32 6.13
C GLY A 43 -11.49 1.80 4.97
N ASP A 44 -12.68 2.30 5.33
CA ASP A 44 -13.70 2.79 4.37
C ASP A 44 -13.55 4.28 4.04
N VAL A 45 -12.49 4.94 4.52
CA VAL A 45 -12.23 6.37 4.34
C VAL A 45 -10.83 6.60 3.78
N PRO A 46 -10.58 7.72 3.07
CA PRO A 46 -9.23 8.07 2.63
C PRO A 46 -8.24 8.13 3.79
N CYS A 47 -7.03 7.62 3.56
CA CYS A 47 -5.92 7.71 4.50
C CYS A 47 -5.15 9.01 4.28
N SER A 48 -4.82 9.71 5.34
CA SER A 48 -4.09 10.98 5.28
C SER A 48 -2.59 10.74 5.32
N TRP A 49 -1.86 11.19 4.28
CA TRP A 49 -0.40 11.21 4.26
C TRP A 49 0.09 12.65 4.19
N ASN A 50 0.52 13.18 5.28
CA ASN A 50 1.13 14.52 5.37
C ASN A 50 2.22 14.58 6.40
N VAL A 51 2.98 15.69 6.31
CA VAL A 51 3.89 16.08 7.38
C VAL A 51 3.08 16.23 8.67
N PRO A 52 3.52 15.61 9.76
CA PRO A 52 2.89 15.78 11.07
C PRO A 52 2.84 17.24 11.50
N VAL A 53 1.97 17.55 12.44
CA VAL A 53 1.93 18.91 12.99
C VAL A 53 3.19 19.16 13.83
N GLU A 54 3.92 20.21 13.47
CA GLU A 54 5.12 20.63 14.23
C GLU A 54 4.75 21.47 15.44
N GLY A 55 5.39 21.17 16.57
CA GLY A 55 5.42 22.02 17.75
C GLY A 55 6.44 23.16 17.62
N ALA A 56 6.56 23.96 18.66
CA ALA A 56 7.43 25.15 18.69
C ALA A 56 8.93 24.86 18.45
N ASN A 57 9.37 23.64 18.71
CA ASN A 57 10.77 23.22 18.58
C ASN A 57 11.03 22.38 17.31
N HIS A 58 10.16 22.44 16.33
CA HIS A 58 10.19 21.55 15.15
C HIS A 58 10.08 20.07 15.50
N GLU A 59 9.58 19.73 16.67
CA GLU A 59 9.26 18.37 17.08
C GLU A 59 7.81 18.04 16.74
N LEU A 60 7.48 16.76 16.70
CA LEU A 60 6.11 16.30 16.49
C LEU A 60 5.19 16.79 17.63
N ASP A 61 4.16 17.58 17.32
CA ASP A 61 3.03 17.78 18.21
C ASP A 61 2.01 16.66 18.07
N VAL A 62 2.22 15.61 18.87
CA VAL A 62 1.34 14.42 18.89
C VAL A 62 -0.12 14.80 19.16
N ASN A 63 -0.35 15.71 20.11
CA ASN A 63 -1.71 16.09 20.52
C ASN A 63 -2.43 16.85 19.41
N ALA A 64 -1.76 17.81 18.77
CA ALA A 64 -2.31 18.55 17.65
C ALA A 64 -2.56 17.64 16.46
N THR A 65 -1.62 16.75 16.12
CA THR A 65 -1.77 15.78 15.03
C THR A 65 -3.01 14.89 15.23
N ILE A 66 -3.15 14.25 16.39
CA ILE A 66 -4.31 13.40 16.68
C ILE A 66 -5.62 14.21 16.73
N ARG A 67 -5.59 15.41 17.29
CA ARG A 67 -6.77 16.30 17.35
C ARG A 67 -7.26 16.66 15.94
N LEU A 68 -6.34 17.05 15.04
CA LEU A 68 -6.68 17.45 13.67
C LEU A 68 -7.12 16.27 12.82
N LEU A 69 -6.51 15.09 12.97
CA LEU A 69 -6.98 13.88 12.31
C LEU A 69 -8.42 13.57 12.70
N LYS A 70 -8.74 13.60 13.99
CA LYS A 70 -10.10 13.37 14.49
C LYS A 70 -11.10 14.44 14.04
N ALA A 71 -10.72 15.72 14.10
CA ALA A 71 -11.57 16.83 13.66
C ALA A 71 -11.93 16.74 12.17
N ASN A 72 -11.08 16.07 11.38
CA ASN A 72 -11.30 15.82 9.96
C ASN A 72 -11.81 14.38 9.66
N HIS A 73 -12.22 13.65 10.70
CA HIS A 73 -12.78 12.29 10.59
C HIS A 73 -11.83 11.26 9.96
N PHE A 74 -10.52 11.47 10.00
CA PHE A 74 -9.55 10.47 9.58
C PHE A 74 -9.44 9.35 10.63
N THR A 75 -9.43 8.12 10.14
CA THR A 75 -9.17 6.91 10.95
C THR A 75 -7.84 6.26 10.57
N CYS A 76 -7.15 6.80 9.58
CA CYS A 76 -5.90 6.30 9.04
C CYS A 76 -4.93 7.46 8.79
N TYR A 77 -3.70 7.29 9.23
CA TYR A 77 -2.63 8.26 9.08
C TYR A 77 -1.33 7.59 8.62
N VAL A 78 -0.63 8.24 7.71
CA VAL A 78 0.65 7.79 7.17
C VAL A 78 1.76 8.66 7.73
N GLN A 79 2.66 8.05 8.52
CA GLN A 79 3.81 8.68 9.15
C GLN A 79 5.09 8.32 8.39
N PRO A 80 5.72 9.27 7.69
CA PRO A 80 7.06 9.07 7.16
C PRO A 80 8.08 8.87 8.28
N ILE A 81 9.12 8.11 8.01
CA ILE A 81 10.28 7.95 8.88
C ILE A 81 11.50 8.47 8.10
N GLU A 82 12.03 9.59 8.55
CA GLU A 82 13.17 10.27 7.93
C GLU A 82 14.32 10.45 8.94
N GLU A 83 15.24 11.36 8.62
CA GLU A 83 16.42 11.62 9.47
C GLU A 83 16.10 12.50 10.69
N HIS A 84 15.08 13.36 10.57
CA HIS A 84 14.80 14.43 11.56
C HIS A 84 13.33 14.51 11.91
N SER A 85 13.07 15.03 13.13
CA SER A 85 11.73 15.46 13.56
C SER A 85 11.14 16.49 12.59
N PRO A 86 9.83 16.50 12.40
CA PRO A 86 8.80 15.65 13.07
C PRO A 86 8.57 14.28 12.42
N MET A 87 9.52 13.80 11.64
CA MET A 87 9.46 12.53 10.90
C MET A 87 10.58 11.55 11.28
N ALA A 88 11.20 11.71 12.45
CA ALA A 88 12.15 10.75 12.97
C ALA A 88 11.46 9.47 13.46
N TYR A 89 12.21 8.40 13.62
CA TYR A 89 11.66 7.14 14.15
C TYR A 89 11.13 7.31 15.59
N GLU A 90 11.77 8.12 16.39
CA GLU A 90 11.33 8.49 17.74
C GLU A 90 9.96 9.15 17.76
N ASP A 91 9.64 9.95 16.73
CA ASP A 91 8.32 10.58 16.59
C ASP A 91 7.23 9.54 16.35
N LEU A 92 7.50 8.51 15.55
CA LEU A 92 6.60 7.37 15.40
C LEU A 92 6.35 6.68 16.76
N LEU A 93 7.41 6.49 17.57
CA LEU A 93 7.28 5.85 18.90
C LEU A 93 6.40 6.70 19.84
N HIS A 94 6.46 8.02 19.75
CA HIS A 94 5.61 8.94 20.53
C HIS A 94 4.17 9.00 19.99
N LEU A 95 3.98 8.90 18.68
CA LEU A 95 2.67 8.95 18.04
C LEU A 95 1.81 7.72 18.32
N LEU A 96 2.40 6.52 18.26
CA LEU A 96 1.66 5.26 18.29
C LEU A 96 0.75 5.07 19.51
N PRO A 97 1.17 5.38 20.77
CA PRO A 97 0.29 5.29 21.93
C PRO A 97 -0.95 6.17 21.82
N ALA A 98 -0.77 7.41 21.34
CA ALA A 98 -1.86 8.38 21.19
C ALA A 98 -2.79 8.02 20.03
N ALA A 99 -2.23 7.55 18.92
CA ALA A 99 -2.98 7.04 17.79
C ALA A 99 -3.85 5.84 18.20
N GLN A 100 -3.28 4.89 18.94
CA GLN A 100 -4.02 3.74 19.46
C GLN A 100 -5.16 4.14 20.39
N ALA A 101 -4.91 5.05 21.34
CA ALA A 101 -5.95 5.59 22.21
C ALA A 101 -7.00 6.39 21.41
N GLY A 102 -6.59 6.98 20.31
CA GLY A 102 -7.42 7.76 19.41
C GLY A 102 -8.26 6.95 18.43
N GLY A 103 -7.98 5.66 18.27
CA GLY A 103 -8.60 4.82 17.24
C GLY A 103 -8.11 5.17 15.82
N ILE A 104 -6.89 5.72 15.69
CA ILE A 104 -6.25 6.05 14.41
C ILE A 104 -5.30 4.91 14.04
N GLU A 105 -5.48 4.33 12.86
CA GLU A 105 -4.53 3.40 12.27
C GLU A 105 -3.32 4.16 11.71
N VAL A 106 -2.12 3.67 11.94
CA VAL A 106 -0.87 4.28 11.48
C VAL A 106 -0.18 3.37 10.48
N TRP A 107 0.33 3.99 9.42
CA TRP A 107 1.20 3.37 8.43
C TRP A 107 2.56 4.04 8.48
N ALA A 108 3.62 3.27 8.70
CA ALA A 108 4.99 3.79 8.67
C ALA A 108 5.50 3.77 7.23
N VAL A 109 6.11 4.87 6.78
CA VAL A 109 6.76 4.97 5.47
C VAL A 109 8.25 5.01 5.64
N LEU A 110 8.94 4.13 4.95
CA LEU A 110 10.40 4.09 4.85
C LEU A 110 10.84 4.73 3.54
N ILE A 111 11.85 5.58 3.62
CA ILE A 111 12.37 6.36 2.50
C ILE A 111 13.55 5.61 1.86
N PRO A 112 13.55 5.38 0.52
CA PRO A 112 14.68 4.79 -0.18
C PRO A 112 15.81 5.82 -0.38
N HIS A 113 17.02 5.34 -0.64
CA HIS A 113 18.24 6.16 -0.77
C HIS A 113 18.16 7.26 -1.84
N THR A 114 17.24 7.16 -2.79
CA THR A 114 17.04 8.19 -3.81
C THR A 114 16.37 9.46 -3.28
N GLU A 115 15.78 9.40 -2.09
CA GLU A 115 15.04 10.49 -1.48
C GLU A 115 15.57 10.87 -0.08
N GLY A 116 16.52 10.13 0.45
CA GLY A 116 17.05 10.33 1.80
C GLY A 116 17.27 9.01 2.53
N PHE A 117 17.12 9.02 3.84
CA PHE A 117 17.27 7.82 4.66
C PHE A 117 16.27 7.77 5.79
N SER A 118 15.74 6.59 6.05
CA SER A 118 15.07 6.31 7.32
C SER A 118 16.10 5.87 8.36
N LEU A 119 16.27 6.63 9.44
CA LEU A 119 17.18 6.26 10.52
C LEU A 119 16.43 5.49 11.64
N PRO A 120 17.07 4.52 12.33
CA PRO A 120 18.53 4.25 12.35
C PRO A 120 19.02 3.24 11.30
N TYR A 121 18.17 2.41 10.68
CA TYR A 121 18.65 1.26 9.89
C TYR A 121 18.90 1.58 8.40
N ARG A 122 18.69 2.81 7.99
CA ARG A 122 18.93 3.29 6.61
C ARG A 122 18.30 2.35 5.56
N GLU A 123 19.11 1.77 4.69
CA GLU A 123 18.68 0.87 3.60
C GLU A 123 18.53 -0.59 4.03
N ASP A 124 18.74 -0.92 5.30
CA ASP A 124 18.42 -2.27 5.77
C ASP A 124 16.93 -2.42 6.02
N PHE A 125 16.17 -2.51 4.92
CA PHE A 125 14.71 -2.68 4.97
C PHE A 125 14.29 -4.01 5.59
N VAL A 126 15.18 -4.99 5.68
CA VAL A 126 14.91 -6.26 6.39
C VAL A 126 14.91 -6.02 7.90
N GLU A 127 15.89 -5.29 8.42
CA GLU A 127 15.98 -4.92 9.83
C GLU A 127 14.84 -3.97 10.21
N TRP A 128 14.55 -2.97 9.38
CA TRP A 128 13.39 -2.10 9.52
C TRP A 128 12.09 -2.89 9.66
N MET A 129 11.87 -3.85 8.76
CA MET A 129 10.65 -4.64 8.77
C MET A 129 10.54 -5.52 10.02
N GLN A 130 11.65 -6.04 10.54
CA GLN A 130 11.68 -6.78 11.80
C GLN A 130 11.32 -5.87 12.99
N GLU A 131 11.89 -4.67 13.04
CA GLU A 131 11.64 -3.72 14.11
C GLU A 131 10.19 -3.24 14.12
N LEU A 132 9.66 -2.81 12.97
CA LEU A 132 8.28 -2.37 12.84
C LEU A 132 7.28 -3.51 13.10
N ALA A 133 7.63 -4.76 12.75
CA ALA A 133 6.82 -5.91 13.08
C ALA A 133 6.76 -6.19 14.59
N LYS A 134 7.87 -6.04 15.33
CA LYS A 134 7.89 -6.12 16.80
C LYS A 134 7.07 -4.97 17.40
N LEU A 135 7.25 -3.77 16.88
CA LEU A 135 6.54 -2.58 17.35
C LEU A 135 5.02 -2.71 17.17
N SER A 136 4.57 -3.29 16.07
CA SER A 136 3.16 -3.53 15.79
C SER A 136 2.50 -4.58 16.70
N LEU A 137 3.27 -5.44 17.34
CA LEU A 137 2.77 -6.32 18.41
C LEU A 137 2.50 -5.55 19.69
N LYS A 138 3.30 -4.52 19.97
CA LYS A 138 3.12 -3.64 21.13
C LYS A 138 2.01 -2.60 20.89
N TYR A 139 1.95 -2.07 19.67
CA TYR A 139 0.99 -1.05 19.26
C TYR A 139 0.21 -1.53 18.03
N PRO A 140 -0.91 -2.23 18.21
CA PRO A 140 -1.77 -2.69 17.10
C PRO A 140 -2.32 -1.59 16.19
N ALA A 141 -2.22 -0.32 16.59
CA ALA A 141 -2.48 0.83 15.72
C ALA A 141 -1.51 0.90 14.53
N LEU A 142 -0.28 0.38 14.65
CA LEU A 142 0.64 0.23 13.53
C LEU A 142 0.16 -0.92 12.62
N ARG A 143 -0.56 -0.55 11.57
CA ARG A 143 -1.24 -1.50 10.66
C ARG A 143 -0.38 -1.98 9.53
N GLY A 144 0.55 -1.15 9.07
CA GLY A 144 1.37 -1.52 7.94
C GLY A 144 2.61 -0.67 7.77
N VAL A 145 3.44 -1.11 6.84
CA VAL A 145 4.67 -0.47 6.41
C VAL A 145 4.59 -0.26 4.91
N ASN A 146 4.94 0.92 4.48
CA ASN A 146 5.21 1.26 3.10
C ASN A 146 6.72 1.46 2.92
N ILE A 147 7.25 1.11 1.78
CA ILE A 147 8.54 1.62 1.29
C ILE A 147 8.19 2.46 0.08
N ASP A 148 8.61 3.75 0.13
CA ASP A 148 8.30 4.68 -0.93
C ASP A 148 9.10 4.37 -2.21
N ASP A 149 8.59 4.78 -3.34
CA ASP A 149 9.29 4.85 -4.64
C ASP A 149 10.10 3.60 -5.04
N ILE A 150 9.62 2.38 -4.74
CA ILE A 150 10.42 1.17 -4.99
C ILE A 150 10.67 0.88 -6.48
N ASP A 151 9.88 1.47 -7.38
CA ASP A 151 10.00 1.35 -8.84
C ASP A 151 10.54 2.62 -9.52
N ALA A 152 10.74 3.72 -8.76
CA ALA A 152 11.18 5.01 -9.27
C ALA A 152 12.68 5.26 -9.05
N GLY A 153 13.26 6.21 -9.77
CA GLY A 153 14.63 6.68 -9.54
C GLY A 153 15.75 5.63 -9.70
N GLY A 154 15.45 4.45 -10.22
CA GLY A 154 16.39 3.32 -10.31
C GLY A 154 16.37 2.40 -9.09
N ASN A 155 15.44 2.59 -8.16
CA ASN A 155 15.24 1.77 -6.97
C ASN A 155 14.84 0.32 -7.32
N ASP A 156 14.26 0.09 -8.50
CA ASP A 156 13.92 -1.23 -9.05
C ASP A 156 15.11 -2.20 -9.07
N ARG A 157 16.35 -1.68 -9.17
CA ARG A 157 17.60 -2.46 -9.10
C ARG A 157 17.87 -2.98 -7.70
N THR A 158 17.51 -2.22 -6.67
CA THR A 158 17.62 -2.60 -5.25
C THR A 158 16.46 -3.49 -4.84
N PHE A 159 15.24 -3.10 -5.20
CA PHE A 159 14.01 -3.81 -4.81
C PHE A 159 13.67 -4.95 -5.79
N THR A 160 14.64 -5.82 -6.04
CA THR A 160 14.41 -7.05 -6.79
C THR A 160 13.37 -7.93 -6.10
N ARG A 161 12.68 -8.80 -6.85
CA ARG A 161 11.75 -9.78 -6.28
C ARG A 161 12.32 -10.51 -5.06
N THR A 162 13.56 -10.97 -5.17
CA THR A 162 14.24 -11.72 -4.08
C THR A 162 14.33 -10.88 -2.82
N TYR A 163 14.68 -9.60 -2.95
CA TYR A 163 14.82 -8.70 -1.81
C TYR A 163 13.48 -8.32 -1.21
N VAL A 164 12.50 -7.96 -2.03
CA VAL A 164 11.14 -7.66 -1.58
C VAL A 164 10.50 -8.85 -0.85
N CYS A 165 10.68 -10.07 -1.37
CA CYS A 165 10.25 -11.28 -0.67
C CYS A 165 11.01 -11.52 0.65
N LYS A 166 12.29 -11.15 0.73
CA LYS A 166 13.08 -11.25 1.98
C LYS A 166 12.54 -10.28 3.03
N ILE A 167 12.24 -9.04 2.65
CA ILE A 167 11.61 -8.03 3.51
C ILE A 167 10.28 -8.55 4.07
N ASN A 168 9.40 -9.06 3.21
CA ASN A 168 8.10 -9.59 3.65
C ASN A 168 8.25 -10.80 4.59
N ARG A 169 9.19 -11.72 4.31
CA ARG A 169 9.44 -12.87 5.19
C ARG A 169 9.92 -12.44 6.58
N ALA A 170 10.72 -11.37 6.69
CA ALA A 170 11.14 -10.82 7.97
C ALA A 170 9.93 -10.40 8.81
N LYS A 171 8.97 -9.70 8.22
CA LYS A 171 7.70 -9.35 8.84
C LYS A 171 6.89 -10.57 9.25
N LEU A 172 6.67 -11.50 8.31
CA LEU A 172 5.83 -12.68 8.52
C LEU A 172 6.35 -13.57 9.66
N SER A 173 7.67 -13.59 9.90
CA SER A 173 8.27 -14.36 10.99
C SER A 173 7.98 -13.78 12.39
N ILE A 174 7.52 -12.51 12.48
CA ILE A 174 7.30 -11.80 13.74
C ILE A 174 5.81 -11.48 13.90
N ASN A 175 5.23 -10.74 12.96
CA ASN A 175 3.81 -10.40 12.96
C ASN A 175 3.18 -10.54 11.56
N PRO A 176 2.54 -11.65 11.25
CA PRO A 176 1.88 -11.85 9.96
C PRO A 176 0.67 -10.93 9.73
N LYS A 177 0.21 -10.20 10.76
CA LYS A 177 -0.91 -9.25 10.66
C LYS A 177 -0.47 -7.86 10.23
N LEU A 178 0.81 -7.50 10.42
CA LEU A 178 1.36 -6.27 9.88
C LEU A 178 1.35 -6.37 8.35
N LEU A 179 0.94 -5.32 7.66
CA LEU A 179 0.87 -5.31 6.20
C LEU A 179 2.13 -4.67 5.61
N PHE A 180 2.57 -5.17 4.45
CA PHE A 180 3.63 -4.56 3.66
C PHE A 180 3.07 -4.17 2.29
N ILE A 181 2.95 -2.87 2.05
CA ILE A 181 2.30 -2.28 0.87
C ILE A 181 3.20 -1.17 0.30
N PRO A 182 4.10 -1.46 -0.64
CA PRO A 182 5.00 -0.46 -1.22
C PRO A 182 4.29 0.53 -2.15
N THR A 183 4.95 1.67 -2.40
CA THR A 183 4.57 2.67 -3.40
C THR A 183 5.08 2.28 -4.79
N LEU A 184 4.20 2.42 -5.79
CA LEU A 184 4.48 2.24 -7.22
C LEU A 184 3.86 3.38 -8.03
N TYR A 185 4.47 3.68 -9.18
CA TYR A 185 3.95 4.67 -10.16
C TYR A 185 3.42 4.01 -11.44
N ASP A 186 3.79 2.77 -11.68
CA ASP A 186 3.22 1.94 -12.74
C ASP A 186 3.01 0.52 -12.23
N LEU A 187 2.15 -0.22 -12.87
CA LEU A 187 1.91 -1.61 -12.52
C LEU A 187 1.48 -2.38 -13.77
N ASP A 188 2.45 -2.92 -14.45
CA ASP A 188 2.23 -3.82 -15.56
C ASP A 188 2.22 -5.30 -15.10
N ARG A 189 2.16 -6.22 -16.05
CA ARG A 189 2.14 -7.66 -15.76
C ARG A 189 3.46 -8.14 -15.16
N GLU A 190 4.59 -7.63 -15.64
CA GLU A 190 5.90 -8.04 -15.15
C GLU A 190 6.08 -7.63 -13.70
N GLU A 191 5.69 -6.40 -13.36
CA GLU A 191 5.73 -5.91 -11.99
C GLU A 191 4.72 -6.62 -11.09
N ALA A 192 3.50 -6.84 -11.57
CA ALA A 192 2.52 -7.61 -10.84
C ALA A 192 3.02 -9.03 -10.53
N ASP A 193 3.76 -9.66 -11.45
CA ASP A 193 4.39 -10.97 -11.24
C ASP A 193 5.62 -10.86 -10.31
N ARG A 194 6.36 -9.76 -10.38
CA ARG A 194 7.50 -9.45 -9.49
C ARG A 194 7.07 -9.39 -8.03
N TYR A 195 5.96 -8.75 -7.75
CA TYR A 195 5.52 -8.51 -6.37
C TYR A 195 4.57 -9.58 -5.82
N ALA A 196 3.97 -10.40 -6.67
CA ALA A 196 3.01 -11.43 -6.24
C ALA A 196 3.59 -12.38 -5.18
N GLY A 197 2.90 -12.48 -4.04
CA GLY A 197 3.29 -13.28 -2.88
C GLY A 197 4.42 -12.67 -2.03
N CYS A 198 4.91 -11.47 -2.40
CA CYS A 198 5.95 -10.76 -1.65
C CYS A 198 5.44 -9.47 -1.00
N VAL A 199 4.22 -9.06 -1.31
CA VAL A 199 3.56 -7.87 -0.74
C VAL A 199 2.11 -8.20 -0.38
N ASP A 200 1.52 -7.41 0.51
CA ASP A 200 0.12 -7.53 0.91
C ASP A 200 -0.79 -6.61 0.10
N GLY A 201 -0.24 -5.74 -0.74
CA GLY A 201 -0.90 -4.80 -1.63
C GLY A 201 0.10 -3.83 -2.24
N VAL A 202 -0.38 -2.85 -2.98
CA VAL A 202 0.44 -1.75 -3.51
C VAL A 202 -0.31 -0.41 -3.39
N TRP A 203 0.41 0.67 -3.11
CA TRP A 203 -0.06 2.03 -3.32
C TRP A 203 0.36 2.46 -4.72
N LEU A 204 -0.62 2.77 -5.56
CA LEU A 204 -0.41 3.13 -6.95
C LEU A 204 -0.72 4.62 -7.14
N TRP A 205 0.31 5.43 -7.41
CA TRP A 205 0.19 6.88 -7.46
C TRP A 205 -0.18 7.41 -8.84
N TRP A 206 -1.19 8.29 -8.85
CA TRP A 206 -1.58 9.06 -10.03
C TRP A 206 -0.90 10.42 -10.02
N VAL A 207 0.14 10.57 -10.84
CA VAL A 207 1.02 11.76 -10.85
C VAL A 207 0.51 12.93 -11.71
N ASN A 208 -0.60 12.77 -12.41
CA ASN A 208 -1.17 13.87 -13.19
C ASN A 208 -2.08 14.74 -12.32
N LEU A 209 -1.56 15.90 -11.91
CA LEU A 209 -2.26 16.83 -11.02
C LEU A 209 -3.27 17.75 -11.73
N GLU A 210 -3.22 17.85 -13.05
CA GLU A 210 -4.04 18.79 -13.82
C GLU A 210 -5.36 18.17 -14.26
N GLN A 211 -5.39 16.85 -14.41
CA GLN A 211 -6.56 16.15 -14.94
C GLN A 211 -6.62 14.69 -14.50
N ASN A 212 -7.83 14.14 -14.45
CA ASN A 212 -8.07 12.73 -14.13
C ASN A 212 -8.40 11.89 -15.37
N ASN A 213 -8.12 12.41 -16.57
CA ASN A 213 -8.30 11.66 -17.80
C ASN A 213 -7.37 10.45 -17.79
N GLY A 214 -7.93 9.25 -17.77
CA GLY A 214 -7.16 8.01 -17.67
C GLY A 214 -7.03 7.41 -16.27
N LEU A 215 -7.20 8.15 -15.17
CA LEU A 215 -7.07 7.61 -13.81
C LEU A 215 -7.93 6.35 -13.60
N ARG A 216 -9.18 6.37 -14.06
CA ARG A 216 -10.05 5.19 -13.99
C ARG A 216 -9.48 3.99 -14.76
N ALA A 217 -8.97 4.24 -15.97
CA ALA A 217 -8.36 3.18 -16.79
C ALA A 217 -7.07 2.67 -16.15
N PHE A 218 -6.25 3.56 -15.62
CA PHE A 218 -5.01 3.26 -14.91
C PHE A 218 -5.25 2.29 -13.75
N ILE A 219 -6.16 2.62 -12.83
CA ILE A 219 -6.52 1.76 -11.69
C ILE A 219 -7.10 0.42 -12.17
N ARG A 220 -7.99 0.44 -13.16
CA ARG A 220 -8.60 -0.78 -13.68
C ARG A 220 -7.59 -1.71 -14.35
N ASN A 221 -6.65 -1.16 -15.10
CA ASN A 221 -5.58 -1.93 -15.73
C ASN A 221 -4.68 -2.56 -14.68
N ALA A 222 -4.26 -1.80 -13.67
CA ALA A 222 -3.48 -2.31 -12.56
C ALA A 222 -4.20 -3.48 -11.85
N ARG A 223 -5.49 -3.33 -11.54
CA ARG A 223 -6.27 -4.42 -10.93
C ARG A 223 -6.44 -5.63 -11.86
N ALA A 224 -6.55 -5.41 -13.16
CA ALA A 224 -6.64 -6.50 -14.13
C ALA A 224 -5.33 -7.31 -14.20
N VAL A 225 -4.17 -6.64 -14.20
CA VAL A 225 -2.87 -7.33 -14.25
C VAL A 225 -2.53 -8.03 -12.94
N THR A 226 -2.98 -7.50 -11.80
CA THR A 226 -2.84 -8.23 -10.52
C THR A 226 -3.68 -9.50 -10.49
N GLY A 227 -4.77 -9.56 -11.24
CA GLY A 227 -5.68 -10.71 -11.23
C GLY A 227 -6.25 -11.02 -9.85
N GLY A 228 -6.34 -10.02 -8.95
CA GLY A 228 -6.81 -10.17 -7.58
C GLY A 228 -5.80 -10.85 -6.63
N ARG A 229 -4.53 -11.01 -7.05
CA ARG A 229 -3.45 -11.58 -6.23
C ARG A 229 -3.14 -10.73 -5.01
N PHE A 230 -3.30 -9.42 -5.13
CA PHE A 230 -3.18 -8.43 -4.06
C PHE A 230 -4.01 -7.18 -4.38
N PRO A 231 -4.42 -6.41 -3.35
CA PRO A 231 -5.17 -5.16 -3.52
C PRO A 231 -4.32 -4.04 -4.11
N VAL A 232 -5.00 -3.10 -4.79
CA VAL A 232 -4.42 -1.88 -5.36
C VAL A 232 -5.12 -0.67 -4.74
N TYR A 233 -4.37 0.15 -4.00
CA TYR A 233 -4.84 1.39 -3.37
C TYR A 233 -4.42 2.57 -4.21
N ALA A 234 -5.33 3.51 -4.44
CA ALA A 234 -5.03 4.70 -5.23
C ALA A 234 -4.39 5.79 -4.37
N GLY A 235 -3.21 6.25 -4.76
CA GLY A 235 -2.58 7.44 -4.23
C GLY A 235 -3.00 8.67 -5.04
N VAL A 236 -3.48 9.72 -4.38
CA VAL A 236 -3.88 10.98 -4.99
C VAL A 236 -3.26 12.16 -4.26
N TYR A 237 -2.97 13.22 -4.98
CA TYR A 237 -2.32 14.41 -4.45
C TYR A 237 -3.36 15.48 -4.11
N ALA A 238 -3.24 16.08 -2.91
CA ALA A 238 -4.06 17.21 -2.50
C ALA A 238 -3.35 18.56 -2.69
N HIS A 239 -2.02 18.57 -2.85
CA HIS A 239 -1.24 19.79 -2.98
C HIS A 239 -0.15 19.68 -4.05
N SER A 240 0.50 20.81 -4.37
CA SER A 240 1.66 20.86 -5.26
C SER A 240 2.83 20.11 -4.67
N THR A 241 3.61 19.49 -5.55
CA THR A 241 4.88 18.87 -5.18
C THR A 241 6.03 19.76 -5.65
N SER A 242 7.10 19.86 -4.87
CA SER A 242 8.27 20.63 -5.23
C SER A 242 8.96 20.13 -6.51
N TRP A 243 8.84 18.84 -6.77
CA TRP A 243 9.46 18.18 -7.94
C TRP A 243 8.64 18.28 -9.23
N HIS A 244 7.32 18.48 -9.14
CA HIS A 244 6.49 18.67 -10.34
C HIS A 244 6.49 20.09 -10.88
N LYS A 245 7.01 21.09 -10.15
CA LYS A 245 6.93 22.53 -10.49
C LYS A 245 5.50 22.99 -10.87
N GLN A 246 4.50 22.19 -10.56
CA GLN A 246 3.09 22.42 -10.87
C GLN A 246 2.39 22.91 -9.63
N ALA A 247 1.43 23.79 -9.81
CA ALA A 247 0.45 24.09 -8.77
C ALA A 247 -0.28 22.78 -8.40
N GLY A 248 -0.69 22.64 -7.14
CA GLY A 248 -1.49 21.51 -6.72
C GLY A 248 -2.77 21.36 -7.55
N PRO A 249 -3.44 20.21 -7.48
CA PRO A 249 -4.67 20.00 -8.22
C PRO A 249 -5.71 21.03 -7.78
N LYS A 250 -6.52 21.49 -8.73
CA LYS A 250 -7.71 22.28 -8.35
C LYS A 250 -8.63 21.42 -7.46
N PRO A 251 -9.39 22.03 -6.54
CA PRO A 251 -10.30 21.28 -5.65
C PRO A 251 -11.21 20.28 -6.38
N GLU A 252 -11.71 20.65 -7.58
CA GLU A 252 -12.58 19.79 -8.39
C GLU A 252 -11.86 18.57 -8.95
N ILE A 253 -10.57 18.72 -9.25
CA ILE A 253 -9.72 17.62 -9.72
C ILE A 253 -9.50 16.63 -8.58
N LEU A 254 -9.17 17.12 -7.38
CA LEU A 254 -9.05 16.26 -6.19
C LEU A 254 -10.38 15.52 -5.91
N ARG A 255 -11.52 16.22 -5.95
CA ARG A 255 -12.83 15.57 -5.76
C ARG A 255 -13.00 14.40 -6.72
N THR A 256 -12.81 14.64 -8.01
CA THR A 256 -12.97 13.60 -9.04
C THR A 256 -11.96 12.46 -8.86
N ALA A 257 -10.72 12.75 -8.43
CA ALA A 257 -9.71 11.73 -8.14
C ALA A 257 -10.15 10.83 -6.97
N LEU A 258 -10.67 11.43 -5.90
CA LEU A 258 -11.21 10.70 -4.75
C LEU A 258 -12.40 9.81 -5.14
N GLU A 259 -13.36 10.33 -5.92
CA GLU A 259 -14.50 9.57 -6.43
C GLU A 259 -14.06 8.35 -7.24
N ILE A 260 -13.11 8.55 -8.16
CA ILE A 260 -12.56 7.46 -8.98
C ILE A 260 -11.80 6.48 -8.11
N GLY A 261 -10.90 6.95 -7.23
CA GLY A 261 -10.13 6.12 -6.33
C GLY A 261 -11.03 5.26 -5.44
N CYS A 262 -11.98 5.88 -4.74
CA CYS A 262 -12.93 5.16 -3.88
C CYS A 262 -13.77 4.12 -4.64
N ARG A 263 -14.14 4.41 -5.88
CA ARG A 263 -15.00 3.51 -6.66
C ARG A 263 -14.26 2.36 -7.32
N TYR A 264 -13.01 2.55 -7.73
CA TYR A 264 -12.31 1.60 -8.60
C TYR A 264 -11.06 0.96 -7.98
N SER A 265 -10.57 1.46 -6.84
CA SER A 265 -9.47 0.85 -6.08
C SER A 265 -9.96 0.17 -4.80
N ASP A 266 -9.04 -0.40 -4.04
CA ASP A 266 -9.32 -1.07 -2.77
C ASP A 266 -9.21 -0.11 -1.57
N GLY A 267 -8.92 1.19 -1.81
CA GLY A 267 -8.83 2.28 -0.85
C GLY A 267 -8.06 3.46 -1.44
N VAL A 268 -8.02 4.58 -0.72
CA VAL A 268 -7.39 5.83 -1.19
C VAL A 268 -6.46 6.41 -0.15
N ILE A 269 -5.27 6.84 -0.60
CA ILE A 269 -4.32 7.63 0.18
C ILE A 269 -4.29 9.03 -0.41
N VAL A 270 -4.39 10.05 0.45
CA VAL A 270 -4.31 11.47 0.05
C VAL A 270 -3.00 12.05 0.57
N TRP A 271 -2.12 12.43 -0.36
CA TRP A 271 -0.81 12.97 -0.04
C TRP A 271 -0.78 14.49 -0.01
N GLN A 272 -0.02 15.04 0.94
CA GLN A 272 0.15 16.47 1.18
C GLN A 272 -1.17 17.24 1.39
N LEU A 273 -2.12 16.63 2.08
CA LEU A 273 -3.29 17.34 2.53
C LEU A 273 -2.91 18.15 3.79
N PRO A 274 -2.93 19.49 3.76
CA PRO A 274 -2.59 20.27 4.95
C PRO A 274 -3.57 20.00 6.07
N LEU A 275 -3.07 19.47 7.20
CA LEU A 275 -3.85 19.34 8.43
C LEU A 275 -3.80 20.67 9.18
N THR A 276 -4.82 21.50 8.99
CA THR A 276 -4.92 22.81 9.63
C THR A 276 -6.29 22.97 10.29
N GLU A 277 -6.40 23.95 11.21
CA GLU A 277 -7.68 24.37 11.77
C GLU A 277 -8.43 25.32 10.82
N ASP A 278 -7.70 25.96 9.92
CA ASP A 278 -8.24 26.93 8.96
C ASP A 278 -9.05 26.24 7.84
N GLU A 279 -10.01 26.98 7.28
CA GLU A 279 -10.75 26.51 6.12
C GLU A 279 -9.80 26.35 4.92
N ASN A 280 -9.62 25.10 4.51
CA ASN A 280 -8.82 24.71 3.37
C ASN A 280 -9.74 24.02 2.36
N PRO A 281 -9.81 24.50 1.09
CA PRO A 281 -10.72 23.92 0.09
C PRO A 281 -10.50 22.43 -0.16
N TRP A 282 -9.25 21.99 -0.14
CA TRP A 282 -8.90 20.58 -0.34
C TRP A 282 -9.30 19.73 0.86
N LEU A 283 -9.02 20.22 2.07
CA LEU A 283 -9.41 19.55 3.31
C LEU A 283 -10.93 19.44 3.44
N LYS A 284 -11.66 20.48 3.04
CA LYS A 284 -13.13 20.47 2.97
C LYS A 284 -13.65 19.34 2.08
N ILE A 285 -13.07 19.19 0.89
CA ILE A 285 -13.43 18.10 -0.03
C ILE A 285 -13.15 16.74 0.58
N VAL A 286 -11.94 16.52 1.12
CA VAL A 286 -11.61 15.23 1.73
C VAL A 286 -12.52 14.93 2.91
N ARG A 287 -12.86 15.93 3.72
CA ARG A 287 -13.79 15.80 4.85
C ARG A 287 -15.19 15.30 4.43
N GLU A 288 -15.66 15.64 3.25
CA GLU A 288 -16.93 15.12 2.73
C GLU A 288 -16.90 13.59 2.52
N PHE A 289 -15.73 13.03 2.18
CA PHE A 289 -15.53 11.58 2.04
C PHE A 289 -15.29 10.90 3.38
N THR A 290 -14.64 11.56 4.33
CA THR A 290 -14.31 10.99 5.65
C THR A 290 -15.46 11.04 6.64
N SER A 291 -16.36 12.05 6.53
CA SER A 291 -17.48 12.25 7.47
C SER A 291 -18.71 11.38 7.21
N GLY A 292 -18.72 10.60 6.15
CA GLY A 292 -19.91 9.83 5.75
C GLY A 292 -21.11 10.71 5.33
N GLY A 293 -20.89 12.04 5.13
CA GLY A 293 -21.94 12.99 4.80
C GLY A 293 -22.40 12.89 3.36
N SER A 294 -23.70 12.86 3.18
CA SER A 294 -24.60 13.24 2.07
C SER A 294 -24.20 13.04 0.59
N SER A 295 -23.07 12.48 0.22
CA SER A 295 -22.76 12.14 -1.16
C SER A 295 -23.11 10.68 -1.45
N GLU A 296 -23.53 10.37 -2.68
CA GLU A 296 -23.67 8.98 -3.17
C GLU A 296 -22.40 8.12 -2.95
N PHE A 297 -21.32 8.74 -2.50
CA PHE A 297 -20.00 8.18 -2.29
C PHE A 297 -19.66 7.92 -0.82
N ALA A 298 -20.45 8.42 0.14
CA ALA A 298 -20.25 8.15 1.55
C ALA A 298 -20.33 6.63 1.83
N GLY A 299 -19.25 6.04 2.26
CA GLY A 299 -19.14 4.61 2.50
C GLY A 299 -18.91 3.75 1.25
N SER A 300 -18.45 4.32 0.12
CA SER A 300 -18.10 3.56 -1.09
C SER A 300 -16.61 3.34 -1.28
N CYS A 301 -15.75 4.02 -0.52
CA CYS A 301 -14.31 3.71 -0.51
C CYS A 301 -14.09 2.27 -0.01
N GLY A 302 -13.43 1.43 -0.80
CA GLY A 302 -13.14 0.04 -0.42
C GLY A 302 -14.25 -0.99 -0.68
N ARG A 303 -15.49 -0.57 -0.99
CA ARG A 303 -16.52 -1.50 -1.46
C ARG A 303 -16.39 -1.67 -2.97
N GLY A 304 -15.42 -2.49 -3.39
CA GLY A 304 -15.18 -2.79 -4.78
C GLY A 304 -16.47 -3.11 -5.52
N VAL A 305 -16.66 -2.48 -6.66
CA VAL A 305 -17.68 -2.88 -7.64
C VAL A 305 -17.39 -4.33 -8.01
N LYS A 306 -18.31 -5.23 -7.63
CA LYS A 306 -18.30 -6.64 -8.00
C LYS A 306 -18.35 -6.79 -9.51
#